data_241f10a2b59eda62535c7e4e1df8bea9
#
_entry.id   241f10a2b59eda62535c7e4e1df8bea9
#
_cell.length_a   1.000
_cell.length_b   1.000
_cell.length_c   1.000
_cell.angle_alpha   90.00
_cell.angle_beta   90.00
_cell.angle_gamma   90.00
#
_symmetry.space_group_name_H-M   'P 1'
#
loop_
_entity.id
_entity.type
_entity.pdbx_description
1 polymer ?
#
loop_
_entity_poly.entity_id
_entity_poly.type
_entity_poly.pdbx_seq_one_letter_code
_entity_poly.pdbx_strand_id
1 'polypeptide(L)'
;MNFVSTSEELKPIVSAYTVEPGTPRPPKGKRTLIQTLLNRAEDEPEQLYGSFPLTDNIEDGFRDFTVGELAQAVDVCAWKIKEQYGIGIDFETILYMAVNDFRYTIFTYAAIKCGYKVGRQYSQKL
;
A
#
# COMPACT_ATOMS: atom_id res chain seq x y z
N MET A 1 -12.01 19.71 5.46
CA MET A 1 -11.49 18.44 5.97
C MET A 1 -10.31 18.75 6.87
N ASN A 2 -10.53 18.74 8.16
CA ASN A 2 -9.47 19.02 9.10
C ASN A 2 -8.62 17.78 9.27
N PHE A 3 -7.40 17.83 8.74
CA PHE A 3 -6.37 16.88 9.12
C PHE A 3 -5.91 17.22 10.55
N VAL A 4 -6.59 16.68 11.52
CA VAL A 4 -6.06 16.65 12.88
C VAL A 4 -5.20 15.40 12.96
N SER A 5 -3.90 15.56 12.78
CA SER A 5 -2.96 14.49 13.07
C SER A 5 -2.84 14.36 14.58
N THR A 6 -3.66 13.54 15.18
CA THR A 6 -3.41 13.06 16.53
C THR A 6 -2.37 11.94 16.46
N SER A 7 -1.61 11.75 17.52
CA SER A 7 -0.62 10.66 17.58
C SER A 7 -1.24 9.27 17.38
N GLU A 8 -2.55 9.14 17.52
CA GLU A 8 -3.30 7.92 17.20
C GLU A 8 -3.50 7.69 15.71
N GLU A 9 -3.64 8.76 14.92
CA GLU A 9 -3.82 8.69 13.47
C GLU A 9 -2.56 8.20 12.74
N LEU A 10 -1.40 8.33 13.38
CA LEU A 10 -0.11 7.92 12.83
C LEU A 10 0.28 6.48 13.19
N LYS A 11 -0.53 5.79 14.00
CA LYS A 11 -0.25 4.38 14.32
C LYS A 11 -0.45 3.50 13.09
N PRO A 12 0.44 2.52 12.89
CA PRO A 12 0.25 1.55 11.82
C PRO A 12 -1.10 0.86 11.90
N ILE A 13 -1.74 0.67 10.77
CA ILE A 13 -2.97 -0.12 10.69
C ILE A 13 -2.60 -1.58 10.91
N VAL A 14 -3.20 -2.18 11.93
CA VAL A 14 -3.03 -3.60 12.23
C VAL A 14 -4.34 -4.31 11.91
N SER A 15 -4.23 -5.37 11.14
CA SER A 15 -5.34 -6.26 10.82
C SER A 15 -4.97 -7.69 11.16
N ALA A 16 -5.91 -8.62 11.04
CA ALA A 16 -5.65 -10.05 11.26
C ALA A 16 -4.55 -10.63 10.34
N TYR A 17 -4.22 -9.92 9.26
CA TYR A 17 -3.25 -10.35 8.24
C TYR A 17 -1.91 -9.61 8.32
N THR A 18 -1.79 -8.65 9.24
CA THR A 18 -0.54 -7.90 9.47
C THR A 18 -0.04 -8.14 10.88
N VAL A 19 1.24 -7.96 11.06
CA VAL A 19 1.90 -8.15 12.36
C VAL A 19 2.02 -6.82 13.08
N GLU A 20 1.77 -6.81 14.38
CA GLU A 20 1.95 -5.62 15.20
C GLU A 20 3.40 -5.14 15.20
N PRO A 21 3.63 -3.81 15.26
CA PRO A 21 4.96 -3.25 15.42
C PRO A 21 5.68 -3.86 16.65
N GLY A 22 6.95 -4.21 16.49
CA GLY A 22 7.75 -4.80 17.56
C GLY A 22 7.65 -6.32 17.67
N THR A 23 6.77 -6.97 16.91
CA THR A 23 6.75 -8.43 16.84
C THR A 23 7.97 -8.95 16.06
N PRO A 24 8.59 -10.07 16.49
CA PRO A 24 9.70 -10.67 15.74
C PRO A 24 9.33 -10.96 14.30
N ARG A 25 10.22 -10.62 13.38
CA ARG A 25 9.98 -10.83 11.95
C ARG A 25 9.95 -12.32 11.62
N PRO A 26 8.97 -12.79 10.83
CA PRO A 26 9.01 -14.15 10.32
C PRO A 26 10.28 -14.38 9.48
N PRO A 27 10.82 -15.61 9.44
CA PRO A 27 11.98 -15.93 8.62
C PRO A 27 11.67 -15.71 7.13
N LYS A 28 12.73 -15.48 6.34
CA LYS A 28 12.60 -15.37 4.89
C LYS A 28 11.91 -16.61 4.32
N GLY A 29 10.99 -16.43 3.39
CA GLY A 29 10.15 -17.49 2.82
C GLY A 29 8.87 -17.78 3.61
N LYS A 30 8.69 -17.17 4.78
CA LYS A 30 7.47 -17.25 5.60
C LYS A 30 6.77 -15.91 5.74
N ARG A 31 7.25 -14.88 5.05
CA ARG A 31 6.70 -13.53 5.11
C ARG A 31 5.61 -13.33 4.09
N THR A 32 4.57 -12.61 4.48
CA THR A 32 3.56 -12.12 3.53
C THR A 32 4.11 -10.97 2.68
N LEU A 33 3.42 -10.65 1.61
CA LEU A 33 3.79 -9.52 0.73
C LEU A 33 3.89 -8.20 1.50
N ILE A 34 2.91 -7.91 2.34
CA ILE A 34 2.90 -6.67 3.13
C ILE A 34 4.02 -6.66 4.19
N GLN A 35 4.29 -7.77 4.84
CA GLN A 35 5.41 -7.88 5.79
C GLN A 35 6.75 -7.63 5.10
N THR A 36 6.92 -8.15 3.90
CA THR A 36 8.14 -7.91 3.11
C THR A 36 8.31 -6.43 2.79
N LEU A 37 7.24 -5.76 2.34
CA LEU A 37 7.29 -4.32 2.07
C LEU A 37 7.64 -3.51 3.32
N LEU A 38 6.97 -3.78 4.44
CA LEU A 38 7.18 -3.05 5.68
C LEU A 38 8.60 -3.27 6.24
N ASN A 39 9.09 -4.50 6.20
CA ASN A 39 10.44 -4.80 6.64
C ASN A 39 11.50 -4.10 5.79
N ARG A 40 11.33 -4.07 4.47
CA ARG A 40 12.24 -3.35 3.58
C ARG A 40 12.18 -1.84 3.77
N ALA A 41 10.99 -1.30 4.01
CA ALA A 41 10.83 0.13 4.29
C ALA A 41 11.53 0.54 5.60
N GLU A 42 11.58 -0.35 6.57
CA GLU A 42 12.29 -0.13 7.83
C GLU A 42 13.81 -0.27 7.68
N ASP A 43 14.28 -1.30 6.96
CA ASP A 43 15.71 -1.61 6.82
C ASP A 43 16.39 -0.74 5.76
N GLU A 44 15.74 -0.53 4.63
CA GLU A 44 16.32 0.11 3.44
C GLU A 44 15.31 1.08 2.79
N PRO A 45 14.87 2.14 3.49
CA PRO A 45 13.84 3.04 2.98
C PRO A 45 14.24 3.75 1.68
N GLU A 46 15.54 3.99 1.49
CA GLU A 46 16.08 4.68 0.31
C GLU A 46 16.27 3.76 -0.91
N GLN A 47 16.00 2.46 -0.77
CA GLN A 47 16.14 1.54 -1.88
C GLN A 47 15.11 1.88 -2.97
N LEU A 48 15.57 1.89 -4.22
CA LEU A 48 14.68 2.08 -5.37
C LEU A 48 13.66 0.93 -5.45
N TYR A 49 12.38 1.28 -5.44
CA TYR A 49 11.31 0.32 -5.68
C TYR A 49 11.00 0.21 -7.17
N GLY A 50 10.90 1.35 -7.85
CA GLY A 50 10.59 1.40 -9.26
C GLY A 50 10.58 2.81 -9.80
N SER A 51 10.32 2.91 -11.09
CA SER A 51 10.19 4.17 -11.81
C SER A 51 8.92 4.16 -12.62
N PHE A 52 8.29 5.30 -12.74
CA PHE A 52 7.10 5.44 -13.58
C PHE A 52 7.17 6.71 -14.41
N PRO A 53 6.55 6.73 -15.59
CA PRO A 53 6.60 7.88 -16.47
C PRO A 53 5.91 9.11 -15.85
N LEU A 54 6.48 10.29 -16.06
CA LEU A 54 5.92 11.54 -15.57
C LEU A 54 4.62 11.91 -16.27
N THR A 55 4.51 11.55 -17.55
CA THR A 55 3.33 11.78 -18.41
C THR A 55 3.09 10.58 -19.31
N ASP A 56 2.05 10.62 -20.11
CA ASP A 56 1.76 9.60 -21.13
C ASP A 56 2.85 9.52 -22.21
N ASN A 57 3.68 10.56 -22.33
CA ASN A 57 4.82 10.57 -23.25
C ASN A 57 6.09 10.15 -22.52
N ILE A 58 6.64 9.00 -22.86
CA ILE A 58 7.86 8.45 -22.25
C ILE A 58 9.10 9.35 -22.43
N GLU A 59 9.09 10.22 -23.43
CA GLU A 59 10.19 11.17 -23.67
C GLU A 59 10.28 12.25 -22.59
N ASP A 60 9.20 12.50 -21.84
CA ASP A 60 9.19 13.45 -20.74
C ASP A 60 9.93 12.96 -19.51
N GLY A 61 10.37 11.69 -19.52
CA GLY A 61 11.17 11.11 -18.46
C GLY A 61 10.36 10.32 -17.45
N PHE A 62 11.08 9.83 -16.45
CA PHE A 62 10.55 8.96 -15.40
C PHE A 62 10.83 9.57 -14.03
N ARG A 63 9.98 9.27 -13.10
CA ARG A 63 10.20 9.54 -11.68
C ARG A 63 10.51 8.23 -10.97
N ASP A 64 11.65 8.23 -10.27
CA ASP A 64 12.01 7.13 -9.38
C ASP A 64 11.30 7.29 -8.05
N PHE A 65 10.99 6.15 -7.42
CA PHE A 65 10.55 6.17 -6.06
C PHE A 65 11.04 5.00 -5.21
N THR A 66 11.22 5.33 -3.94
CA THR A 66 11.85 4.45 -2.97
C THR A 66 10.81 3.55 -2.29
N VAL A 67 11.32 2.50 -1.66
CA VAL A 67 10.51 1.60 -0.83
C VAL A 67 9.85 2.37 0.33
N GLY A 68 10.57 3.34 0.92
CA GLY A 68 10.02 4.19 1.98
C GLY A 68 8.88 5.08 1.51
N GLU A 69 9.01 5.70 0.34
CA GLU A 69 7.92 6.48 -0.27
C GLU A 69 6.69 5.62 -0.57
N LEU A 70 6.90 4.41 -1.10
CA LEU A 70 5.80 3.47 -1.33
C LEU A 70 5.09 3.11 -0.01
N ALA A 71 5.84 2.75 1.02
CA ALA A 71 5.27 2.38 2.32
C ALA A 71 4.44 3.52 2.91
N GLN A 72 4.93 4.76 2.79
CA GLN A 72 4.21 5.94 3.25
C GLN A 72 2.90 6.16 2.46
N ALA A 73 2.94 6.02 1.15
CA ALA A 73 1.74 6.12 0.31
C ALA A 73 0.73 5.02 0.63
N VAL A 74 1.21 3.81 0.88
CA VAL A 74 0.38 2.68 1.32
C VAL A 74 -0.30 2.98 2.65
N ASP A 75 0.40 3.55 3.62
CA ASP A 75 -0.18 3.91 4.92
C ASP A 75 -1.29 4.96 4.77
N VAL A 76 -1.07 6.00 4.00
CA VAL A 76 -2.08 7.03 3.74
C VAL A 76 -3.33 6.43 3.07
N CYS A 77 -3.13 5.57 2.08
CA CYS A 77 -4.24 4.89 1.40
C CYS A 77 -4.98 3.94 2.33
N ALA A 78 -4.27 3.19 3.15
CA ALA A 78 -4.84 2.27 4.13
C ALA A 78 -5.71 2.99 5.16
N TRP A 79 -5.28 4.15 5.65
CA TRP A 79 -6.08 4.97 6.55
C TRP A 79 -7.37 5.45 5.89
N LYS A 80 -7.35 5.82 4.62
CA LYS A 80 -8.56 6.20 3.86
C LYS A 80 -9.51 5.01 3.68
N ILE A 81 -8.98 3.84 3.40
CA ILE A 81 -9.80 2.61 3.29
C ILE A 81 -10.44 2.31 4.65
N LYS A 82 -9.67 2.36 5.73
CA LYS A 82 -10.18 2.15 7.08
C LYS A 82 -11.27 3.15 7.45
N GLU A 83 -11.08 4.42 7.12
CA GLU A 83 -12.05 5.47 7.40
C GLU A 83 -13.38 5.24 6.68
N GLN A 84 -13.35 4.80 5.43
CA GLN A 84 -14.55 4.59 4.62
C GLN A 84 -15.23 3.24 4.81
N TYR A 85 -14.46 2.19 4.99
CA TYR A 85 -14.96 0.81 4.96
C TYR A 85 -14.64 0.01 6.23
N GLY A 86 -13.80 0.53 7.11
CA GLY A 86 -13.31 -0.20 8.27
C GLY A 86 -12.22 -1.19 7.93
N ILE A 87 -11.89 -2.05 8.88
CA ILE A 87 -10.94 -3.16 8.72
C ILE A 87 -11.70 -4.38 8.23
N GLY A 88 -11.14 -5.11 7.26
CA GLY A 88 -11.69 -6.37 6.78
C GLY A 88 -11.68 -7.44 7.87
N ILE A 89 -12.82 -8.07 8.11
CA ILE A 89 -13.00 -9.10 9.14
C ILE A 89 -13.00 -10.49 8.52
N ASP A 90 -13.72 -10.65 7.42
CA ASP A 90 -13.93 -11.92 6.73
C ASP A 90 -13.21 -11.99 5.40
N PHE A 91 -12.15 -11.21 5.23
CA PHE A 91 -11.37 -11.17 4.00
C PHE A 91 -12.23 -10.79 2.77
N GLU A 92 -13.06 -9.79 2.93
CA GLU A 92 -13.96 -9.28 1.89
C GLU A 92 -13.17 -8.76 0.69
N THR A 93 -13.80 -8.69 -0.45
CA THR A 93 -13.18 -8.21 -1.68
C THR A 93 -13.48 -6.72 -1.90
N ILE A 94 -12.43 -5.91 -2.08
CA ILE A 94 -12.53 -4.56 -2.63
C ILE A 94 -12.22 -4.61 -4.12
N LEU A 95 -13.09 -4.03 -4.94
CA LEU A 95 -12.88 -3.97 -6.37
C LEU A 95 -12.23 -2.64 -6.76
N TYR A 96 -11.10 -2.72 -7.43
CA TYR A 96 -10.41 -1.58 -8.02
C TYR A 96 -10.80 -1.42 -9.49
N MET A 97 -11.45 -0.30 -9.80
CA MET A 97 -11.89 0.04 -11.16
C MET A 97 -11.32 1.41 -11.53
N ALA A 98 -10.12 1.43 -12.02
CA ALA A 98 -9.46 2.67 -12.44
C ALA A 98 -8.38 2.39 -13.47
N VAL A 99 -7.72 3.45 -13.91
CA VAL A 99 -6.60 3.38 -14.85
C VAL A 99 -5.49 2.50 -14.28
N ASN A 100 -4.89 1.70 -15.15
CA ASN A 100 -3.77 0.83 -14.79
C ASN A 100 -2.49 1.65 -14.68
N ASP A 101 -2.27 2.22 -13.53
CA ASP A 101 -1.05 2.95 -13.20
C ASP A 101 -0.56 2.54 -11.80
N PHE A 102 0.42 3.27 -11.30
CA PHE A 102 1.04 2.98 -10.01
C PHE A 102 0.09 3.07 -8.82
N ARG A 103 -1.00 3.80 -8.93
CA ARG A 103 -2.04 3.86 -7.88
C ARG A 103 -2.64 2.50 -7.58
N TYR A 104 -2.69 1.62 -8.57
CA TYR A 104 -3.13 0.24 -8.38
C TYR A 104 -2.22 -0.52 -7.39
N THR A 105 -0.91 -0.36 -7.53
CA THR A 105 0.06 -0.98 -6.62
C THR A 105 -0.12 -0.48 -5.19
N ILE A 106 -0.22 0.84 -4.99
CA ILE A 106 -0.46 1.45 -3.68
C ILE A 106 -1.77 0.91 -3.08
N PHE A 107 -2.84 0.91 -3.86
CA PHE A 107 -4.15 0.44 -3.41
C PHE A 107 -4.14 -1.04 -3.03
N THR A 108 -3.46 -1.87 -3.80
CA THR A 108 -3.34 -3.31 -3.53
C THR A 108 -2.69 -3.57 -2.17
N TYR A 109 -1.53 -2.97 -1.92
CA TYR A 109 -0.87 -3.09 -0.62
C TYR A 109 -1.71 -2.54 0.53
N ALA A 110 -2.36 -1.39 0.32
CA ALA A 110 -3.19 -0.75 1.33
C ALA A 110 -4.42 -1.61 1.69
N ALA A 111 -5.09 -2.17 0.70
CA ALA A 111 -6.24 -3.04 0.91
C ALA A 111 -5.84 -4.33 1.65
N ILE A 112 -4.74 -4.95 1.27
CA ILE A 112 -4.20 -6.12 1.99
C ILE A 112 -3.88 -5.77 3.43
N LYS A 113 -3.27 -4.61 3.67
CA LYS A 113 -2.97 -4.12 5.02
C LYS A 113 -4.23 -3.94 5.87
N CYS A 114 -5.34 -3.55 5.26
CA CYS A 114 -6.63 -3.44 5.92
C CYS A 114 -7.40 -4.76 6.04
N GLY A 115 -6.87 -5.86 5.54
CA GLY A 115 -7.49 -7.18 5.63
C GLY A 115 -8.45 -7.54 4.50
N TYR A 116 -8.33 -6.88 3.34
CA TYR A 116 -9.17 -7.13 2.18
C TYR A 116 -8.45 -7.91 1.08
N LYS A 117 -9.23 -8.62 0.26
CA LYS A 117 -8.78 -9.08 -1.06
C LYS A 117 -9.01 -7.97 -2.09
N VAL A 118 -8.15 -7.92 -3.10
CA VAL A 118 -8.30 -6.94 -4.20
C VAL A 118 -8.74 -7.66 -5.45
N GLY A 119 -9.93 -7.29 -5.95
CA GLY A 119 -10.37 -7.60 -7.29
C GLY A 119 -10.00 -6.46 -8.22
N ARG A 120 -9.63 -6.78 -9.45
CA ARG A 120 -9.23 -5.81 -10.45
C ARG A 120 -10.03 -6.00 -11.72
N GLN A 121 -10.55 -4.89 -12.24
CA GLN A 121 -11.16 -4.86 -13.55
C GLN A 121 -10.40 -3.87 -14.42
N TYR A 122 -9.99 -4.33 -15.59
CA TYR A 122 -9.38 -3.46 -16.59
C TYR A 122 -10.45 -2.61 -17.27
N SER A 123 -10.23 -1.31 -17.26
CA SER A 123 -10.89 -0.46 -18.24
C SER A 123 -10.16 -0.63 -19.56
N GLN A 124 -10.72 -1.43 -20.44
CA GLN A 124 -10.23 -1.44 -21.81
C GLN A 124 -10.61 -0.11 -22.47
N LYS A 125 -9.63 0.67 -22.87
CA LYS A 125 -9.85 1.71 -23.86
C LYS A 125 -10.20 1.01 -25.17
N LEU A 126 -11.47 1.06 -25.49
CA LEU A 126 -11.90 0.75 -26.86
C LEU A 126 -11.38 1.82 -27.80
#